data_f5c00af3b38944bbc37a90baf5c1aacc
#
_entry.id   f5c00af3b38944bbc37a90baf5c1aacc
#
_cell.length_a   1.000
_cell.length_b   1.000
_cell.length_c   1.000
_cell.angle_alpha   90.00
_cell.angle_beta   90.00
_cell.angle_gamma   90.00
#
_symmetry.space_group_name_H-M   'P 1'
#
loop_
_entity.id
_entity.type
_entity.pdbx_description
1 polymer ?
#
loop_
_entity_poly.entity_id
_entity_poly.type
_entity_poly.pdbx_seq_one_letter_code
_entity_poly.pdbx_strand_id
1 'polypeptide(L)'
;QSNKVSFQRNRDCMVNYRNVSYALGVLVLVEAGFFALCAGVSFYYQEEDYIHFLETLLINVVLGGLLLLGGKRNEVSINRRDGYCIVSLSWILFSALGMLPFLFSGYIPSISDAFFETMSGFTTTGATILDHIETLPHGLLFWRSLTQWIGGLGIVLFTIALLPLFSGSSQLLFLSEATGVTHDKIHPKIKVMARWLWTIYIGLTAVETLLLVGGGMSGFDAVCHAFSTTATGGFSTKQASVAYWNSPYIEYVISIFMILSGVNFSLYYLAAMRGNFRHLWKDEELRWFLKSVGILTLFITGALFLTDYYDLETSFRKALFQVATAHTSCGFTSDDYNLWPPCTWMLLIFAMISGGCTGSTSGGVKNMRLLIIARNIRNQFKQMLHPRAVLPVRVNGICVPVRTSATVFTFFGTYLICIFIGWILLMCCGVGLTESMSTVISSIGNVGPGLGAFGPAFSWAALPDAAKWILSALMLIGRLEIFGILLLFYRGYWKDE
;
A
#
# COMPACT_ATOMS: atom_id res chain seq x y z
N GLN A 1 -16.28 11.84 44.92
CA GLN A 1 -15.55 12.31 43.73
C GLN A 1 -14.58 11.26 43.17
N SER A 2 -13.93 10.44 43.97
CA SER A 2 -13.02 9.36 43.58
C SER A 2 -13.69 8.28 42.74
N ASN A 3 -14.92 7.86 43.06
CA ASN A 3 -15.66 6.82 42.32
C ASN A 3 -16.18 7.31 40.94
N LYS A 4 -16.46 8.61 40.75
CA LYS A 4 -16.83 9.15 39.46
C LYS A 4 -15.65 9.24 38.50
N VAL A 5 -14.46 9.53 39.01
CA VAL A 5 -13.22 9.61 38.22
C VAL A 5 -12.75 8.21 37.80
N SER A 6 -12.89 7.19 38.67
CA SER A 6 -12.59 5.80 38.32
C SER A 6 -13.57 5.23 37.30
N PHE A 7 -14.87 5.58 37.40
CA PHE A 7 -15.91 5.14 36.46
C PHE A 7 -15.80 5.83 35.09
N GLN A 8 -15.32 7.08 35.03
CA GLN A 8 -15.00 7.78 33.80
C GLN A 8 -13.73 7.19 33.15
N ARG A 9 -12.70 6.88 33.95
CA ARG A 9 -11.45 6.27 33.48
C ARG A 9 -11.69 4.87 32.87
N ASN A 10 -12.59 4.06 33.42
CA ASN A 10 -12.96 2.74 32.89
C ASN A 10 -13.77 2.82 31.59
N ARG A 11 -14.57 3.89 31.38
CA ARG A 11 -15.27 4.09 30.09
C ARG A 11 -14.35 4.51 28.96
N ASP A 12 -13.23 5.15 29.26
CA ASP A 12 -12.25 5.62 28.27
C ASP A 12 -11.34 4.49 27.73
N CYS A 13 -11.38 3.30 28.35
CA CYS A 13 -10.55 2.15 27.97
C CYS A 13 -11.25 1.13 27.03
N MET A 14 -12.56 1.11 26.92
CA MET A 14 -13.29 0.17 26.06
C MET A 14 -13.53 0.75 24.64
N VAL A 15 -13.59 -0.15 23.64
CA VAL A 15 -13.95 0.23 22.27
C VAL A 15 -15.37 0.82 22.23
N ASN A 16 -15.51 2.01 21.69
CA ASN A 16 -16.78 2.69 21.55
C ASN A 16 -17.46 2.31 20.22
N TYR A 17 -18.24 1.23 20.23
CA TYR A 17 -18.91 0.72 19.02
C TYR A 17 -19.78 1.76 18.29
N ARG A 18 -20.35 2.74 19.01
CA ARG A 18 -21.16 3.80 18.39
C ARG A 18 -20.32 4.78 17.58
N ASN A 19 -19.14 5.15 18.08
CA ASN A 19 -18.20 5.98 17.33
C ASN A 19 -17.62 5.22 16.14
N VAL A 20 -17.31 3.93 16.31
CA VAL A 20 -16.82 3.06 15.23
C VAL A 20 -17.87 2.94 14.14
N SER A 21 -19.13 2.62 14.48
CA SER A 21 -20.25 2.53 13.53
C SER A 21 -20.47 3.83 12.77
N TYR A 22 -20.45 4.98 13.48
CA TYR A 22 -20.59 6.29 12.82
C TYR A 22 -19.46 6.55 11.81
N ALA A 23 -18.21 6.30 12.21
CA ALA A 23 -17.05 6.49 11.33
C ALA A 23 -17.12 5.59 10.08
N LEU A 24 -17.44 4.31 10.26
CA LEU A 24 -17.62 3.37 9.15
C LEU A 24 -18.77 3.80 8.23
N GLY A 25 -19.89 4.28 8.78
CA GLY A 25 -21.01 4.77 7.99
C GLY A 25 -20.62 5.96 7.09
N VAL A 26 -19.85 6.92 7.62
CA VAL A 26 -19.34 8.04 6.80
C VAL A 26 -18.43 7.53 5.69
N LEU A 27 -17.52 6.59 5.99
CA LEU A 27 -16.58 6.04 5.01
C LEU A 27 -17.29 5.28 3.88
N VAL A 28 -18.32 4.48 4.21
CA VAL A 28 -19.15 3.77 3.21
C VAL A 28 -19.89 4.75 2.29
N LEU A 29 -20.39 5.88 2.83
CA LEU A 29 -21.01 6.90 1.99
C LEU A 29 -20.01 7.60 1.07
N VAL A 30 -18.75 7.74 1.48
CA VAL A 30 -17.68 8.25 0.60
C VAL A 30 -17.42 7.26 -0.54
N GLU A 31 -17.36 5.96 -0.23
CA GLU A 31 -17.22 4.91 -1.25
C GLU A 31 -18.39 4.92 -2.24
N ALA A 32 -19.63 5.14 -1.80
CA ALA A 32 -20.78 5.34 -2.67
C ALA A 32 -20.56 6.48 -3.69
N GLY A 33 -19.90 7.57 -3.29
CA GLY A 33 -19.53 8.65 -4.19
C GLY A 33 -18.56 8.21 -5.31
N PHE A 34 -17.65 7.28 -5.01
CA PHE A 34 -16.75 6.72 -6.04
C PHE A 34 -17.48 5.77 -7.00
N PHE A 35 -18.46 5.01 -6.53
CA PHE A 35 -19.32 4.23 -7.44
C PHE A 35 -20.12 5.12 -8.38
N ALA A 36 -20.58 6.29 -7.93
CA ALA A 36 -21.22 7.26 -8.82
C ALA A 36 -20.27 7.75 -9.92
N LEU A 37 -18.98 7.96 -9.62
CA LEU A 37 -17.98 8.32 -10.63
C LEU A 37 -17.78 7.19 -11.64
N CYS A 38 -17.67 5.93 -11.18
CA CYS A 38 -17.54 4.76 -12.05
C CYS A 38 -18.77 4.58 -12.95
N ALA A 39 -19.98 4.74 -12.40
CA ALA A 39 -21.22 4.75 -13.19
C ALA A 39 -21.20 5.84 -14.28
N GLY A 40 -20.67 7.02 -13.96
CA GLY A 40 -20.50 8.11 -14.94
C GLY A 40 -19.52 7.75 -16.07
N VAL A 41 -18.42 7.06 -15.75
CA VAL A 41 -17.45 6.56 -16.75
C VAL A 41 -18.10 5.51 -17.66
N SER A 42 -18.75 4.49 -17.09
CA SER A 42 -19.49 3.48 -17.84
C SER A 42 -20.54 4.10 -18.78
N PHE A 43 -21.31 5.04 -18.25
CA PHE A 43 -22.33 5.73 -19.04
C PHE A 43 -21.72 6.55 -20.19
N TYR A 44 -20.55 7.17 -19.98
CA TYR A 44 -19.84 7.92 -21.02
C TYR A 44 -19.39 6.98 -22.18
N TYR A 45 -18.95 5.76 -21.85
CA TYR A 45 -18.57 4.76 -22.85
C TYR A 45 -19.76 3.96 -23.38
N GLN A 46 -21.00 4.24 -22.96
CA GLN A 46 -22.25 3.57 -23.39
C GLN A 46 -22.26 2.06 -23.08
N GLU A 47 -21.65 1.67 -21.95
CA GLU A 47 -21.59 0.29 -21.46
C GLU A 47 -22.71 0.04 -20.46
N GLU A 48 -23.27 -1.17 -20.42
CA GLU A 48 -24.43 -1.52 -19.57
C GLU A 48 -24.09 -1.69 -18.09
N ASP A 49 -22.82 -1.83 -17.75
CA ASP A 49 -22.32 -2.06 -16.38
C ASP A 49 -22.55 -0.86 -15.42
N TYR A 50 -22.94 0.34 -15.94
CA TYR A 50 -23.33 1.46 -15.10
C TYR A 50 -24.49 1.11 -14.14
N ILE A 51 -25.37 0.16 -14.53
CA ILE A 51 -26.48 -0.32 -13.69
C ILE A 51 -25.95 -0.98 -12.43
N HIS A 52 -24.93 -1.83 -12.54
CA HIS A 52 -24.34 -2.56 -11.43
C HIS A 52 -23.61 -1.64 -10.45
N PHE A 53 -23.02 -0.54 -10.96
CA PHE A 53 -22.48 0.50 -10.09
C PHE A 53 -23.58 1.26 -9.34
N LEU A 54 -24.75 1.53 -9.96
CA LEU A 54 -25.88 2.16 -9.30
C LEU A 54 -26.52 1.24 -8.25
N GLU A 55 -26.65 -0.06 -8.51
CA GLU A 55 -27.10 -1.06 -7.53
C GLU A 55 -26.16 -1.09 -6.31
N THR A 56 -24.85 -1.12 -6.54
CA THR A 56 -23.84 -1.10 -5.47
C THR A 56 -23.87 0.22 -4.70
N LEU A 57 -24.03 1.36 -5.38
CA LEU A 57 -24.19 2.67 -4.77
C LEU A 57 -25.40 2.68 -3.83
N LEU A 58 -26.55 2.15 -4.29
CA LEU A 58 -27.77 2.10 -3.45
C LEU A 58 -27.54 1.24 -2.19
N ILE A 59 -26.90 0.08 -2.31
CA ILE A 59 -26.53 -0.75 -1.18
C ILE A 59 -25.65 0.01 -0.19
N ASN A 60 -24.62 0.72 -0.70
CA ASN A 60 -23.71 1.50 0.14
C ASN A 60 -24.43 2.69 0.84
N VAL A 61 -25.34 3.36 0.15
CA VAL A 61 -26.13 4.44 0.76
C VAL A 61 -27.02 3.90 1.88
N VAL A 62 -27.70 2.78 1.64
CA VAL A 62 -28.54 2.14 2.65
C VAL A 62 -27.71 1.67 3.84
N LEU A 63 -26.62 0.92 3.60
CA LEU A 63 -25.75 0.41 4.66
C LEU A 63 -25.07 1.55 5.44
N GLY A 64 -24.53 2.55 4.73
CA GLY A 64 -23.93 3.73 5.34
C GLY A 64 -24.92 4.51 6.18
N GLY A 65 -26.17 4.68 5.70
CA GLY A 65 -27.27 5.29 6.45
C GLY A 65 -27.62 4.52 7.72
N LEU A 66 -27.74 3.17 7.66
CA LEU A 66 -27.97 2.31 8.82
C LEU A 66 -26.83 2.40 9.85
N LEU A 67 -25.59 2.41 9.40
CA LEU A 67 -24.41 2.57 10.28
C LEU A 67 -24.39 3.93 10.96
N LEU A 68 -24.80 5.00 10.27
CA LEU A 68 -24.92 6.34 10.86
C LEU A 68 -26.03 6.41 11.90
N LEU A 69 -27.18 5.78 11.64
CA LEU A 69 -28.33 5.72 12.59
C LEU A 69 -27.96 4.89 13.82
N GLY A 70 -27.25 3.78 13.66
CA GLY A 70 -26.75 2.94 14.77
C GLY A 70 -25.62 3.60 15.55
N GLY A 71 -24.88 4.48 14.90
CA GLY A 71 -23.83 5.29 15.49
C GLY A 71 -24.36 6.54 16.18
N LYS A 72 -23.58 7.07 17.10
CA LYS A 72 -23.84 8.38 17.70
C LYS A 72 -22.54 9.14 17.75
N ARG A 73 -22.53 10.36 17.21
CA ARG A 73 -21.41 11.27 17.39
C ARG A 73 -21.37 11.69 18.86
N ASN A 74 -20.62 10.98 19.67
CA ASN A 74 -20.36 11.42 21.03
C ASN A 74 -19.22 12.45 20.96
N GLU A 75 -19.30 13.49 21.83
CA GLU A 75 -18.21 14.47 22.02
C GLU A 75 -16.95 13.85 22.64
N VAL A 76 -17.01 12.56 23.01
CA VAL A 76 -15.89 11.79 23.55
C VAL A 76 -14.85 11.54 22.46
N SER A 77 -13.62 11.86 22.75
CA SER A 77 -12.46 11.63 21.87
C SER A 77 -12.35 10.16 21.45
N ILE A 78 -12.07 9.92 20.18
CA ILE A 78 -11.76 8.57 19.66
C ILE A 78 -10.50 8.07 20.36
N ASN A 79 -10.57 6.91 20.99
CA ASN A 79 -9.45 6.24 21.63
C ASN A 79 -8.54 5.56 20.60
N ARG A 80 -7.30 5.23 21.00
CA ARG A 80 -6.38 4.46 20.13
C ARG A 80 -6.97 3.12 19.71
N ARG A 81 -7.70 2.45 20.60
CA ARG A 81 -8.40 1.18 20.31
C ARG A 81 -9.47 1.38 19.25
N ASP A 82 -10.31 2.44 19.38
CA ASP A 82 -11.31 2.78 18.36
C ASP A 82 -10.65 3.02 16.99
N GLY A 83 -9.50 3.72 16.97
CA GLY A 83 -8.75 4.01 15.75
C GLY A 83 -8.30 2.74 15.01
N TYR A 84 -7.68 1.79 15.70
CA TYR A 84 -7.26 0.52 15.10
C TYR A 84 -8.47 -0.29 14.59
N CYS A 85 -9.58 -0.30 15.35
CA CYS A 85 -10.80 -0.99 14.96
C CYS A 85 -11.43 -0.37 13.70
N ILE A 86 -11.56 0.96 13.65
CA ILE A 86 -12.09 1.69 12.48
C ILE A 86 -11.23 1.39 11.26
N VAL A 87 -9.91 1.55 11.36
CA VAL A 87 -9.02 1.34 10.22
C VAL A 87 -9.12 -0.10 9.72
N SER A 88 -8.97 -1.11 10.56
CA SER A 88 -9.00 -2.51 10.12
C SER A 88 -10.34 -2.92 9.52
N LEU A 89 -11.45 -2.53 10.16
CA LEU A 89 -12.79 -2.87 9.66
C LEU A 89 -13.14 -2.13 8.38
N SER A 90 -12.66 -0.89 8.19
CA SER A 90 -12.93 -0.15 6.96
C SER A 90 -12.28 -0.78 5.73
N TRP A 91 -11.05 -1.32 5.84
CA TRP A 91 -10.40 -2.05 4.73
C TRP A 91 -11.19 -3.30 4.34
N ILE A 92 -11.63 -4.09 5.33
CA ILE A 92 -12.46 -5.28 5.09
C ILE A 92 -13.80 -4.89 4.47
N LEU A 93 -14.45 -3.87 5.00
CA LEU A 93 -15.77 -3.42 4.54
C LEU A 93 -15.70 -2.85 3.11
N PHE A 94 -14.72 -2.02 2.82
CA PHE A 94 -14.48 -1.49 1.48
C PHE A 94 -14.21 -2.60 0.47
N SER A 95 -13.40 -3.60 0.82
CA SER A 95 -13.17 -4.73 -0.07
C SER A 95 -14.42 -5.58 -0.28
N ALA A 96 -15.24 -5.75 0.77
CA ALA A 96 -16.48 -6.50 0.68
C ALA A 96 -17.58 -5.78 -0.12
N LEU A 97 -17.63 -4.45 -0.04
CA LEU A 97 -18.58 -3.65 -0.83
C LEU A 97 -18.05 -3.41 -2.24
N GLY A 98 -16.74 -3.17 -2.36
CA GLY A 98 -16.06 -2.95 -3.63
C GLY A 98 -16.09 -4.14 -4.59
N MET A 99 -16.28 -5.36 -4.09
CA MET A 99 -16.42 -6.55 -4.95
C MET A 99 -17.79 -6.66 -5.63
N LEU A 100 -18.81 -5.96 -5.15
CA LEU A 100 -20.19 -6.11 -5.64
C LEU A 100 -20.35 -5.78 -7.14
N PRO A 101 -19.72 -4.72 -7.71
CA PRO A 101 -19.81 -4.47 -9.14
C PRO A 101 -19.27 -5.63 -10.00
N PHE A 102 -18.23 -6.34 -9.55
CA PHE A 102 -17.67 -7.49 -10.26
C PHE A 102 -18.60 -8.70 -10.20
N LEU A 103 -19.26 -8.92 -9.04
CA LEU A 103 -20.22 -10.01 -8.86
C LEU A 103 -21.50 -9.75 -9.67
N PHE A 104 -22.07 -8.56 -9.60
CA PHE A 104 -23.33 -8.22 -10.27
C PHE A 104 -23.18 -8.21 -11.79
N SER A 105 -22.04 -7.73 -12.31
CA SER A 105 -21.75 -7.77 -13.74
C SER A 105 -21.44 -9.17 -14.28
N GLY A 106 -21.17 -10.14 -13.39
CA GLY A 106 -20.84 -11.52 -13.77
C GLY A 106 -19.43 -11.74 -14.32
N TYR A 107 -18.60 -10.69 -14.41
CA TYR A 107 -17.22 -10.84 -14.89
C TYR A 107 -16.34 -11.61 -13.90
N ILE A 108 -16.63 -11.52 -12.60
CA ILE A 108 -15.98 -12.32 -11.55
C ILE A 108 -17.09 -12.93 -10.69
N PRO A 109 -17.59 -14.13 -11.05
CA PRO A 109 -18.75 -14.72 -10.38
C PRO A 109 -18.42 -15.35 -9.03
N SER A 110 -17.14 -15.65 -8.75
CA SER A 110 -16.68 -16.23 -7.49
C SER A 110 -16.49 -15.14 -6.44
N ILE A 111 -17.07 -15.35 -5.23
CA ILE A 111 -16.92 -14.41 -4.10
C ILE A 111 -15.46 -14.34 -3.64
N SER A 112 -14.74 -15.47 -3.61
CA SER A 112 -13.33 -15.51 -3.23
C SER A 112 -12.46 -14.70 -4.19
N ASP A 113 -12.75 -14.81 -5.49
CA ASP A 113 -12.02 -14.09 -6.54
C ASP A 113 -12.33 -12.59 -6.52
N ALA A 114 -13.60 -12.23 -6.45
CA ALA A 114 -14.02 -10.83 -6.40
C ALA A 114 -13.49 -10.11 -5.14
N PHE A 115 -13.51 -10.79 -3.98
CA PHE A 115 -12.93 -10.25 -2.75
C PHE A 115 -11.40 -10.11 -2.85
N PHE A 116 -10.72 -11.11 -3.42
CA PHE A 116 -9.28 -11.07 -3.63
C PHE A 116 -8.88 -9.89 -4.54
N GLU A 117 -9.57 -9.71 -5.67
CA GLU A 117 -9.29 -8.61 -6.61
C GLU A 117 -9.47 -7.25 -5.96
N THR A 118 -10.55 -7.04 -5.19
CA THR A 118 -10.80 -5.76 -4.51
C THR A 118 -9.89 -5.54 -3.31
N MET A 119 -9.59 -6.58 -2.53
CA MET A 119 -8.61 -6.49 -1.45
C MET A 119 -7.23 -6.15 -2.00
N SER A 120 -6.81 -6.79 -3.10
CA SER A 120 -5.57 -6.47 -3.82
C SER A 120 -5.57 -5.03 -4.34
N GLY A 121 -6.72 -4.54 -4.83
CA GLY A 121 -6.90 -3.16 -5.24
C GLY A 121 -6.70 -2.18 -4.09
N PHE A 122 -7.52 -2.27 -3.05
CA PHE A 122 -7.45 -1.34 -1.92
C PHE A 122 -6.13 -1.41 -1.17
N THR A 123 -5.56 -2.60 -0.96
CA THR A 123 -4.24 -2.75 -0.32
C THR A 123 -3.08 -2.35 -1.24
N THR A 124 -3.37 -1.89 -2.47
CA THR A 124 -2.38 -1.52 -3.48
C THR A 124 -1.36 -2.64 -3.75
N THR A 125 -1.81 -3.89 -3.69
CA THR A 125 -0.95 -5.05 -3.93
C THR A 125 -0.76 -5.28 -5.43
N GLY A 126 -1.83 -5.17 -6.24
CA GLY A 126 -1.74 -5.34 -7.69
C GLY A 126 -1.76 -6.79 -8.19
N ALA A 127 -1.87 -7.78 -7.31
CA ALA A 127 -2.12 -9.17 -7.72
C ALA A 127 -3.53 -9.29 -8.28
N THR A 128 -3.69 -9.92 -9.45
CA THR A 128 -4.97 -10.07 -10.15
C THR A 128 -5.32 -11.53 -10.43
N ILE A 129 -6.60 -11.84 -10.37
CA ILE A 129 -7.13 -13.15 -10.76
C ILE A 129 -7.66 -13.13 -12.22
N LEU A 130 -7.55 -12.02 -12.91
CA LEU A 130 -8.09 -11.85 -14.26
C LEU A 130 -7.09 -12.34 -15.31
N ASP A 131 -7.54 -13.24 -16.21
CA ASP A 131 -6.75 -13.75 -17.33
C ASP A 131 -6.94 -12.93 -18.63
N HIS A 132 -8.04 -12.16 -18.71
CA HIS A 132 -8.41 -11.36 -19.88
C HIS A 132 -8.88 -9.97 -19.46
N ILE A 133 -7.94 -9.09 -19.10
CA ILE A 133 -8.23 -7.75 -18.57
C ILE A 133 -8.93 -6.88 -19.62
N GLU A 134 -8.53 -6.99 -20.89
CA GLU A 134 -9.05 -6.19 -21.99
C GLU A 134 -10.53 -6.45 -22.31
N THR A 135 -11.09 -7.54 -21.81
CA THR A 135 -12.53 -7.86 -22.01
C THR A 135 -13.44 -7.14 -21.00
N LEU A 136 -12.87 -6.55 -19.96
CA LEU A 136 -13.66 -5.81 -18.98
C LEU A 136 -14.12 -4.46 -19.53
N PRO A 137 -15.35 -4.03 -19.19
CA PRO A 137 -15.83 -2.69 -19.52
C PRO A 137 -15.00 -1.60 -18.83
N HIS A 138 -14.99 -0.42 -19.43
CA HIS A 138 -14.21 0.73 -18.93
C HIS A 138 -14.56 1.12 -17.49
N GLY A 139 -15.84 0.99 -17.11
CA GLY A 139 -16.25 1.25 -15.73
C GLY A 139 -15.54 0.35 -14.71
N LEU A 140 -15.47 -0.95 -14.98
CA LEU A 140 -14.79 -1.91 -14.09
C LEU A 140 -13.26 -1.73 -14.12
N LEU A 141 -12.65 -1.43 -15.27
CA LEU A 141 -11.23 -1.11 -15.37
C LEU A 141 -10.87 0.15 -14.59
N PHE A 142 -11.73 1.18 -14.70
CA PHE A 142 -11.57 2.42 -13.93
C PHE A 142 -11.71 2.16 -12.44
N TRP A 143 -12.69 1.35 -12.03
CA TRP A 143 -12.88 0.97 -10.63
C TRP A 143 -11.64 0.26 -10.06
N ARG A 144 -11.06 -0.70 -10.78
CA ARG A 144 -9.81 -1.38 -10.38
C ARG A 144 -8.68 -0.37 -10.08
N SER A 145 -8.42 0.55 -10.99
CA SER A 145 -7.38 1.57 -10.83
C SER A 145 -7.72 2.57 -9.72
N LEU A 146 -9.01 2.91 -9.60
CA LEU A 146 -9.50 3.84 -8.58
C LEU A 146 -9.39 3.24 -7.16
N THR A 147 -9.65 1.92 -6.97
CA THR A 147 -9.44 1.26 -5.67
C THR A 147 -8.00 1.40 -5.21
N GLN A 148 -7.02 1.25 -6.11
CA GLN A 148 -5.61 1.47 -5.79
C GLN A 148 -5.33 2.94 -5.46
N TRP A 149 -5.84 3.87 -6.23
CA TRP A 149 -5.64 5.30 -5.99
C TRP A 149 -6.19 5.74 -4.63
N ILE A 150 -7.38 5.24 -4.25
CA ILE A 150 -7.98 5.43 -2.92
C ILE A 150 -7.10 4.78 -1.85
N GLY A 151 -6.67 3.54 -2.07
CA GLY A 151 -5.85 2.76 -1.15
C GLY A 151 -4.45 3.34 -0.93
N GLY A 152 -3.87 3.99 -1.94
CA GLY A 152 -2.50 4.51 -1.92
C GLY A 152 -2.26 5.54 -0.83
N LEU A 153 -3.15 6.51 -0.68
CA LEU A 153 -3.08 7.48 0.42
C LEU A 153 -3.65 6.95 1.73
N GLY A 154 -4.34 5.81 1.65
CA GLY A 154 -4.96 5.19 2.79
C GLY A 154 -6.23 5.88 3.29
N ILE A 155 -7.07 5.11 3.94
CA ILE A 155 -8.31 5.56 4.57
C ILE A 155 -8.06 6.72 5.57
N VAL A 156 -6.84 6.82 6.12
CA VAL A 156 -6.47 7.86 7.08
C VAL A 156 -6.51 9.24 6.49
N LEU A 157 -6.06 9.43 5.25
CA LEU A 157 -6.20 10.74 4.61
C LEU A 157 -7.66 11.07 4.28
N PHE A 158 -8.48 10.06 3.92
CA PHE A 158 -9.94 10.24 3.84
C PHE A 158 -10.53 10.62 5.19
N THR A 159 -10.16 9.89 6.24
CA THR A 159 -10.61 10.17 7.61
C THR A 159 -10.17 11.58 8.05
N ILE A 160 -8.94 12.01 7.72
CA ILE A 160 -8.44 13.36 8.01
C ILE A 160 -9.18 14.43 7.20
N ALA A 161 -9.51 14.18 5.95
CA ALA A 161 -10.32 15.09 5.13
C ALA A 161 -11.75 15.26 5.68
N LEU A 162 -12.30 14.20 6.28
CA LEU A 162 -13.61 14.22 6.94
C LEU A 162 -13.55 14.74 8.39
N LEU A 163 -12.39 14.99 8.94
CA LEU A 163 -12.17 15.46 10.32
C LEU A 163 -12.78 16.80 10.73
N PRO A 164 -13.25 17.70 9.86
CA PRO A 164 -14.12 18.76 10.33
C PRO A 164 -15.37 18.24 11.06
N LEU A 165 -15.73 16.95 10.79
CA LEU A 165 -16.85 16.27 11.44
C LEU A 165 -16.49 15.66 12.81
N PHE A 166 -15.21 15.43 13.10
CA PHE A 166 -14.72 14.81 14.34
C PHE A 166 -13.83 15.80 15.09
N SER A 167 -14.37 16.48 16.12
CA SER A 167 -13.59 17.39 16.95
C SER A 167 -12.71 16.61 17.93
N GLY A 168 -11.41 16.88 17.93
CA GLY A 168 -10.46 16.59 19.00
C GLY A 168 -9.59 15.33 18.90
N SER A 169 -9.94 14.29 18.16
CA SER A 169 -9.29 12.96 18.22
C SER A 169 -8.48 12.55 16.97
N SER A 170 -8.31 13.44 16.04
CA SER A 170 -7.71 13.21 14.72
C SER A 170 -6.24 12.76 14.73
N GLN A 171 -5.49 13.11 15.77
CA GLN A 171 -4.09 12.71 15.90
C GLN A 171 -3.90 11.20 16.05
N LEU A 172 -4.86 10.52 16.66
CA LEU A 172 -4.73 9.09 16.98
C LEU A 172 -4.95 8.19 15.77
N LEU A 173 -5.86 8.56 14.85
CA LEU A 173 -6.08 7.81 13.61
C LEU A 173 -4.88 7.93 12.67
N PHE A 174 -4.31 9.12 12.54
CA PHE A 174 -3.09 9.33 11.74
C PHE A 174 -1.89 8.57 12.30
N LEU A 175 -1.75 8.51 13.64
CA LEU A 175 -0.67 7.78 14.29
C LEU A 175 -0.81 6.25 14.17
N SER A 176 -2.02 5.72 14.00
CA SER A 176 -2.24 4.27 13.83
C SER A 176 -1.79 3.75 12.47
N GLU A 177 -1.81 4.60 11.43
CA GLU A 177 -1.40 4.22 10.07
C GLU A 177 -0.02 4.81 9.69
N ALA A 178 0.34 5.98 10.23
CA ALA A 178 1.64 6.61 10.02
C ALA A 178 2.65 6.21 11.09
N THR A 179 3.00 4.94 11.20
CA THR A 179 4.01 4.44 12.14
C THR A 179 5.44 4.75 11.68
N GLY A 180 5.70 6.00 11.30
CA GLY A 180 7.04 6.50 11.03
C GLY A 180 7.80 6.79 12.31
N VAL A 181 9.11 6.45 12.32
CA VAL A 181 10.04 6.69 13.45
C VAL A 181 10.30 8.17 13.71
N THR A 182 9.98 9.04 12.76
CA THR A 182 10.22 10.48 12.84
C THR A 182 8.91 11.23 13.04
N HIS A 183 8.65 11.63 14.29
CA HIS A 183 7.65 12.64 14.62
C HIS A 183 8.21 14.04 14.30
N ASP A 184 8.36 14.36 13.03
CA ASP A 184 8.57 15.75 12.66
C ASP A 184 7.28 16.52 12.94
N LYS A 185 7.32 17.42 13.92
CA LYS A 185 6.26 18.40 14.20
C LYS A 185 6.20 19.40 13.04
N ILE A 186 5.73 18.94 11.88
CA ILE A 186 5.83 19.70 10.64
C ILE A 186 4.82 20.86 10.63
N HIS A 187 3.66 20.67 11.29
CA HIS A 187 2.67 21.74 11.39
C HIS A 187 1.70 21.51 12.55
N PRO A 188 1.30 22.55 13.32
CA PRO A 188 0.36 22.42 14.44
C PRO A 188 -1.07 22.04 14.01
N LYS A 189 -1.40 22.13 12.69
CA LYS A 189 -2.72 21.82 12.14
C LYS A 189 -2.65 20.64 11.17
N ILE A 190 -3.02 19.46 11.62
CA ILE A 190 -3.11 18.22 10.82
C ILE A 190 -3.89 18.42 9.51
N LYS A 191 -4.94 19.24 9.52
CA LYS A 191 -5.72 19.59 8.33
C LYS A 191 -4.90 20.23 7.20
N VAL A 192 -3.92 21.08 7.57
CA VAL A 192 -3.05 21.74 6.59
C VAL A 192 -2.12 20.72 5.95
N MET A 193 -1.53 19.85 6.76
CA MET A 193 -0.66 18.77 6.28
C MET A 193 -1.42 17.82 5.33
N ALA A 194 -2.61 17.37 5.74
CA ALA A 194 -3.44 16.52 4.90
C ALA A 194 -3.76 17.16 3.54
N ARG A 195 -4.14 18.44 3.53
CA ARG A 195 -4.41 19.18 2.27
C ARG A 195 -3.18 19.20 1.34
N TRP A 196 -2.00 19.45 1.89
CA TRP A 196 -0.77 19.44 1.10
C TRP A 196 -0.42 18.07 0.55
N LEU A 197 -0.58 17.01 1.36
CA LEU A 197 -0.36 15.63 0.91
C LEU A 197 -1.30 15.28 -0.26
N TRP A 198 -2.59 15.64 -0.15
CA TRP A 198 -3.56 15.51 -1.24
C TRP A 198 -3.14 16.28 -2.50
N THR A 199 -2.72 17.54 -2.34
CA THR A 199 -2.31 18.37 -3.47
C THR A 199 -1.12 17.77 -4.20
N ILE A 200 -0.12 17.26 -3.47
CA ILE A 200 1.06 16.61 -4.04
C ILE A 200 0.66 15.33 -4.78
N TYR A 201 -0.19 14.51 -4.15
CA TYR A 201 -0.64 13.24 -4.73
C TYR A 201 -1.43 13.44 -6.02
N ILE A 202 -2.41 14.33 -6.03
CA ILE A 202 -3.17 14.70 -7.23
C ILE A 202 -2.25 15.34 -8.27
N GLY A 203 -1.31 16.18 -7.85
CA GLY A 203 -0.35 16.82 -8.74
C GLY A 203 0.55 15.81 -9.44
N LEU A 204 1.10 14.82 -8.71
CA LEU A 204 1.89 13.74 -9.31
C LEU A 204 1.06 12.94 -10.31
N THR A 205 -0.17 12.54 -9.93
CA THR A 205 -1.07 11.81 -10.81
C THR A 205 -1.37 12.59 -12.10
N ALA A 206 -1.68 13.89 -11.99
CA ALA A 206 -1.99 14.70 -13.15
C ALA A 206 -0.80 14.90 -14.09
N VAL A 207 0.40 15.15 -13.54
CA VAL A 207 1.61 15.31 -14.35
C VAL A 207 1.97 14.01 -15.04
N GLU A 208 1.90 12.88 -14.35
CA GLU A 208 2.14 11.57 -14.94
C GLU A 208 1.15 11.27 -16.06
N THR A 209 -0.15 11.49 -15.84
CA THR A 209 -1.18 11.32 -16.88
C THR A 209 -0.83 12.10 -18.14
N LEU A 210 -0.46 13.38 -18.01
CA LEU A 210 -0.11 14.22 -19.16
C LEU A 210 1.11 13.69 -19.91
N LEU A 211 2.13 13.22 -19.18
CA LEU A 211 3.34 12.64 -19.78
C LEU A 211 3.05 11.31 -20.49
N LEU A 212 2.19 10.46 -19.93
CA LEU A 212 1.80 9.19 -20.54
C LEU A 212 0.97 9.41 -21.80
N VAL A 213 0.05 10.37 -21.81
CA VAL A 213 -0.69 10.78 -23.03
C VAL A 213 0.29 11.30 -24.08
N GLY A 214 1.26 12.13 -23.69
CA GLY A 214 2.32 12.60 -24.57
C GLY A 214 3.21 11.46 -25.13
N GLY A 215 3.28 10.32 -24.43
CA GLY A 215 3.97 9.10 -24.85
C GLY A 215 3.15 8.19 -25.78
N GLY A 216 1.90 8.56 -26.11
CA GLY A 216 1.03 7.81 -27.03
C GLY A 216 0.04 6.85 -26.33
N MET A 217 -0.10 6.89 -24.99
CA MET A 217 -1.20 6.19 -24.33
C MET A 217 -2.53 6.88 -24.59
N SER A 218 -3.62 6.10 -24.64
CA SER A 218 -4.97 6.66 -24.64
C SER A 218 -5.19 7.47 -23.34
N GLY A 219 -6.04 8.48 -23.38
CA GLY A 219 -6.34 9.28 -22.17
C GLY A 219 -6.89 8.43 -21.02
N PHE A 220 -7.69 7.41 -21.32
CA PHE A 220 -8.22 6.47 -20.36
C PHE A 220 -7.11 5.61 -19.73
N ASP A 221 -6.27 4.97 -20.57
CA ASP A 221 -5.17 4.14 -20.07
C ASP A 221 -4.19 4.97 -19.25
N ALA A 222 -3.86 6.19 -19.69
CA ALA A 222 -2.94 7.09 -18.98
C ALA A 222 -3.45 7.45 -17.58
N VAL A 223 -4.75 7.76 -17.42
CA VAL A 223 -5.36 8.05 -16.11
C VAL A 223 -5.31 6.81 -15.22
N CYS A 224 -5.71 5.64 -15.73
CA CYS A 224 -5.70 4.41 -14.96
C CYS A 224 -4.30 4.01 -14.51
N HIS A 225 -3.27 4.14 -15.39
CA HIS A 225 -1.88 3.85 -15.02
C HIS A 225 -1.33 4.88 -14.04
N ALA A 226 -1.61 6.17 -14.22
CA ALA A 226 -1.18 7.20 -13.26
C ALA A 226 -1.81 6.99 -11.88
N PHE A 227 -3.07 6.54 -11.79
CA PHE A 227 -3.69 6.15 -10.52
C PHE A 227 -2.92 5.02 -9.84
N SER A 228 -2.62 3.97 -10.59
CA SER A 228 -1.92 2.80 -10.09
C SER A 228 -0.45 3.08 -9.76
N THR A 229 0.26 3.91 -10.56
CA THR A 229 1.66 4.28 -10.30
C THR A 229 1.80 5.12 -9.04
N THR A 230 1.01 6.21 -8.93
CA THR A 230 1.09 7.10 -7.76
C THR A 230 0.67 6.41 -6.48
N ALA A 231 -0.26 5.47 -6.57
CA ALA A 231 -0.67 4.61 -5.47
C ALA A 231 0.34 3.50 -5.16
N THR A 232 1.31 3.26 -6.05
CA THR A 232 2.22 2.10 -6.01
C THR A 232 1.45 0.77 -5.96
N GLY A 233 0.48 0.59 -6.89
CA GLY A 233 -0.46 -0.52 -6.85
C GLY A 233 -0.37 -1.52 -8.01
N GLY A 234 0.01 -1.08 -9.23
CA GLY A 234 0.37 -1.94 -10.36
C GLY A 234 -0.76 -2.54 -11.20
N PHE A 235 -2.02 -2.23 -10.93
CA PHE A 235 -3.10 -2.63 -11.83
C PHE A 235 -2.99 -1.92 -13.17
N SER A 236 -3.09 -2.69 -14.25
CA SER A 236 -3.08 -2.21 -15.63
C SER A 236 -4.43 -2.45 -16.29
N THR A 237 -4.70 -1.71 -17.36
CA THR A 237 -5.81 -1.93 -18.29
C THR A 237 -5.46 -2.98 -19.35
N LYS A 238 -4.21 -3.46 -19.36
CA LYS A 238 -3.69 -4.45 -20.30
C LYS A 238 -3.12 -5.65 -19.57
N GLN A 239 -3.35 -6.87 -20.12
CA GLN A 239 -2.82 -8.11 -19.54
C GLN A 239 -1.29 -8.13 -19.50
N ALA A 240 -0.65 -7.63 -20.58
CA ALA A 240 0.80 -7.52 -20.65
C ALA A 240 1.37 -6.34 -19.81
N SER A 241 0.53 -5.66 -19.00
CA SER A 241 0.94 -4.50 -18.21
C SER A 241 1.63 -3.43 -19.08
N VAL A 242 2.69 -2.80 -18.61
CA VAL A 242 3.41 -1.75 -19.35
C VAL A 242 4.16 -2.30 -20.57
N ALA A 243 4.48 -3.58 -20.60
CA ALA A 243 5.07 -4.24 -21.77
C ALA A 243 4.21 -4.11 -23.04
N TYR A 244 2.89 -3.92 -22.91
CA TYR A 244 1.98 -3.75 -24.04
C TYR A 244 2.39 -2.62 -24.99
N TRP A 245 2.86 -1.50 -24.46
CA TRP A 245 3.23 -0.33 -25.27
C TRP A 245 4.60 -0.44 -25.91
N ASN A 246 5.47 -1.32 -25.40
CA ASN A 246 6.85 -1.52 -25.90
C ASN A 246 7.58 -0.18 -26.20
N SER A 247 7.39 0.80 -25.35
CA SER A 247 7.92 2.16 -25.49
C SER A 247 8.94 2.48 -24.41
N PRO A 248 10.22 2.71 -24.74
CA PRO A 248 11.23 3.14 -23.77
C PRO A 248 10.81 4.40 -23.00
N TYR A 249 10.17 5.36 -23.68
CA TYR A 249 9.69 6.58 -23.04
C TYR A 249 8.70 6.28 -21.90
N ILE A 250 7.68 5.45 -22.17
CA ILE A 250 6.65 5.08 -21.20
C ILE A 250 7.29 4.35 -20.01
N GLU A 251 8.21 3.40 -20.26
CA GLU A 251 8.92 2.67 -19.23
C GLU A 251 9.74 3.61 -18.32
N TYR A 252 10.46 4.59 -18.87
CA TYR A 252 11.20 5.57 -18.08
C TYR A 252 10.29 6.50 -17.29
N VAL A 253 9.20 7.01 -17.89
CA VAL A 253 8.24 7.88 -17.20
C VAL A 253 7.66 7.14 -15.99
N ILE A 254 7.11 5.94 -16.19
CA ILE A 254 6.53 5.15 -15.09
C ILE A 254 7.59 4.83 -14.02
N SER A 255 8.83 4.43 -14.42
CA SER A 255 9.92 4.16 -13.47
C SER A 255 10.24 5.36 -12.57
N ILE A 256 10.30 6.56 -13.15
CA ILE A 256 10.56 7.80 -12.42
C ILE A 256 9.41 8.08 -11.44
N PHE A 257 8.15 7.96 -11.89
CA PHE A 257 7.00 8.23 -11.03
C PHE A 257 6.81 7.17 -9.95
N MET A 258 7.13 5.89 -10.19
CA MET A 258 7.21 4.87 -9.15
C MET A 258 8.23 5.27 -8.06
N ILE A 259 9.44 5.67 -8.46
CA ILE A 259 10.48 6.12 -7.52
C ILE A 259 10.00 7.35 -6.74
N LEU A 260 9.40 8.35 -7.41
CA LEU A 260 8.85 9.55 -6.75
C LEU A 260 7.75 9.20 -5.75
N SER A 261 6.85 8.27 -6.09
CA SER A 261 5.78 7.79 -5.19
C SER A 261 6.32 6.98 -4.01
N GLY A 262 7.49 6.34 -4.18
CA GLY A 262 8.21 5.65 -3.11
C GLY A 262 8.93 6.56 -2.12
N VAL A 263 9.02 7.86 -2.36
CA VAL A 263 9.62 8.85 -1.45
C VAL A 263 8.60 9.31 -0.41
N ASN A 264 9.07 9.68 0.78
CA ASN A 264 8.24 10.25 1.83
C ASN A 264 7.56 11.56 1.38
N PHE A 265 6.22 11.56 1.31
CA PHE A 265 5.44 12.73 0.89
C PHE A 265 5.64 13.96 1.78
N SER A 266 5.98 13.77 3.06
CA SER A 266 6.29 14.89 3.96
C SER A 266 7.55 15.65 3.54
N LEU A 267 8.51 15.01 2.86
CA LEU A 267 9.71 15.68 2.34
C LEU A 267 9.35 16.64 1.18
N TYR A 268 8.41 16.25 0.32
CA TYR A 268 7.91 17.14 -0.73
C TYR A 268 7.24 18.39 -0.16
N TYR A 269 6.42 18.19 0.88
CA TYR A 269 5.80 19.30 1.60
C TYR A 269 6.85 20.27 2.17
N LEU A 270 7.86 19.76 2.86
CA LEU A 270 8.95 20.57 3.42
C LEU A 270 9.75 21.30 2.36
N ALA A 271 10.03 20.63 1.22
CA ALA A 271 10.75 21.23 0.10
C ALA A 271 9.94 22.36 -0.55
N ALA A 272 8.64 22.15 -0.76
CA ALA A 272 7.73 23.14 -1.32
C ALA A 272 7.58 24.37 -0.41
N MET A 273 7.38 24.16 0.91
CA MET A 273 7.22 25.25 1.87
C MET A 273 8.49 26.10 2.05
N ARG A 274 9.66 25.46 2.02
CA ARG A 274 10.94 26.15 2.23
C ARG A 274 11.56 26.68 0.94
N GLY A 275 10.98 26.38 -0.22
CA GLY A 275 11.52 26.74 -1.54
C GLY A 275 12.93 26.15 -1.80
N ASN A 276 13.32 25.13 -1.06
CA ASN A 276 14.68 24.59 -1.08
C ASN A 276 14.72 23.06 -1.19
N PHE A 277 14.81 22.58 -2.43
CA PHE A 277 14.92 21.15 -2.75
C PHE A 277 16.22 20.49 -2.25
N ARG A 278 17.24 21.26 -1.86
CA ARG A 278 18.48 20.70 -1.27
C ARG A 278 18.20 19.97 0.06
N HIS A 279 17.12 20.29 0.76
CA HIS A 279 16.73 19.56 1.98
C HIS A 279 16.34 18.09 1.71
N LEU A 280 15.80 17.77 0.52
CA LEU A 280 15.53 16.39 0.10
C LEU A 280 16.80 15.54 0.16
N TRP A 281 17.89 16.05 -0.41
CA TRP A 281 19.17 15.35 -0.47
C TRP A 281 19.90 15.22 0.88
N LYS A 282 19.47 15.95 1.91
CA LYS A 282 20.01 15.81 3.28
C LYS A 282 19.39 14.65 4.05
N ASP A 283 18.20 14.19 3.64
CA ASP A 283 17.52 13.09 4.30
C ASP A 283 18.27 11.78 4.07
N GLU A 284 18.55 11.06 5.17
CA GLU A 284 19.35 9.84 5.14
C GLU A 284 18.55 8.65 4.62
N GLU A 285 17.22 8.60 4.88
CA GLU A 285 16.35 7.55 4.37
C GLU A 285 16.24 7.64 2.85
N LEU A 286 16.02 8.84 2.30
CA LEU A 286 15.96 9.06 0.86
C LEU A 286 17.27 8.66 0.17
N ARG A 287 18.41 9.04 0.75
CA ARG A 287 19.72 8.65 0.20
C ARG A 287 19.96 7.14 0.25
N TRP A 288 19.49 6.47 1.32
CA TRP A 288 19.56 5.02 1.44
C TRP A 288 18.68 4.34 0.39
N PHE A 289 17.44 4.80 0.24
CA PHE A 289 16.50 4.31 -0.77
C PHE A 289 17.06 4.45 -2.20
N LEU A 290 17.50 5.64 -2.60
CA LEU A 290 18.04 5.85 -3.94
C LEU A 290 19.33 5.07 -4.19
N LYS A 291 20.19 4.90 -3.18
CA LYS A 291 21.37 4.05 -3.27
C LYS A 291 21.01 2.59 -3.46
N SER A 292 20.02 2.07 -2.73
CA SER A 292 19.57 0.68 -2.89
C SER A 292 18.97 0.43 -4.27
N VAL A 293 18.12 1.34 -4.78
CA VAL A 293 17.62 1.30 -6.16
C VAL A 293 18.78 1.28 -7.16
N GLY A 294 19.73 2.20 -7.03
CA GLY A 294 20.86 2.29 -7.95
C GLY A 294 21.77 1.05 -7.92
N ILE A 295 22.09 0.55 -6.73
CA ILE A 295 22.94 -0.64 -6.57
C ILE A 295 22.25 -1.88 -7.18
N LEU A 296 20.97 -2.11 -6.85
CA LEU A 296 20.22 -3.26 -7.38
C LEU A 296 20.08 -3.17 -8.91
N THR A 297 19.79 -1.99 -9.43
CA THR A 297 19.69 -1.76 -10.88
C THR A 297 21.02 -2.09 -11.57
N LEU A 298 22.15 -1.62 -11.05
CA LEU A 298 23.46 -1.88 -11.64
C LEU A 298 23.83 -3.37 -11.61
N PHE A 299 23.53 -4.07 -10.50
CA PHE A 299 23.78 -5.52 -10.42
C PHE A 299 22.94 -6.31 -11.43
N ILE A 300 21.64 -6.02 -11.53
CA ILE A 300 20.73 -6.70 -12.46
C ILE A 300 21.13 -6.36 -13.91
N THR A 301 21.42 -5.09 -14.21
CA THR A 301 21.94 -4.68 -15.53
C THR A 301 23.21 -5.47 -15.89
N GLY A 302 24.16 -5.58 -14.96
CA GLY A 302 25.37 -6.35 -15.16
C GLY A 302 25.09 -7.84 -15.42
N ALA A 303 24.16 -8.44 -14.67
CA ALA A 303 23.78 -9.83 -14.88
C ALA A 303 23.14 -10.06 -16.26
N LEU A 304 22.22 -9.18 -16.70
CA LEU A 304 21.55 -9.28 -17.99
C LEU A 304 22.51 -9.04 -19.15
N PHE A 305 23.41 -8.07 -19.04
CA PHE A 305 24.38 -7.74 -20.08
C PHE A 305 25.47 -8.82 -20.21
N LEU A 306 26.00 -9.33 -19.09
CA LEU A 306 27.05 -10.36 -19.11
C LEU A 306 26.56 -11.75 -19.55
N THR A 307 25.24 -11.97 -19.54
CA THR A 307 24.63 -13.20 -20.05
C THR A 307 24.13 -13.05 -21.51
N ASP A 308 24.47 -11.95 -22.17
CA ASP A 308 24.04 -11.61 -23.54
C ASP A 308 22.51 -11.67 -23.74
N TYR A 309 21.76 -11.39 -22.65
CA TYR A 309 20.29 -11.44 -22.69
C TYR A 309 19.72 -10.24 -23.46
N TYR A 310 20.27 -9.03 -23.19
CA TYR A 310 19.95 -7.76 -23.86
C TYR A 310 21.19 -6.93 -24.11
N ASP A 311 21.10 -5.94 -25.00
CA ASP A 311 22.05 -4.85 -25.10
C ASP A 311 22.07 -3.98 -23.84
N LEU A 312 23.09 -3.16 -23.68
CA LEU A 312 23.33 -2.39 -22.44
C LEU A 312 22.18 -1.45 -22.08
N GLU A 313 21.60 -0.75 -23.08
CA GLU A 313 20.47 0.17 -22.84
C GLU A 313 19.24 -0.59 -22.38
N THR A 314 18.84 -1.64 -23.08
CA THR A 314 17.68 -2.45 -22.75
C THR A 314 17.86 -3.14 -21.41
N SER A 315 19.07 -3.69 -21.12
CA SER A 315 19.40 -4.27 -19.82
C SER A 315 19.22 -3.25 -18.68
N PHE A 316 19.72 -2.02 -18.87
CA PHE A 316 19.58 -0.97 -17.86
C PHE A 316 18.11 -0.54 -17.66
N ARG A 317 17.38 -0.32 -18.73
CA ARG A 317 15.99 0.13 -18.70
C ARG A 317 15.08 -0.89 -18.06
N LYS A 318 15.18 -2.17 -18.47
CA LYS A 318 14.40 -3.27 -17.89
C LYS A 318 14.78 -3.52 -16.43
N ALA A 319 16.05 -3.49 -16.08
CA ALA A 319 16.52 -3.61 -14.70
C ALA A 319 16.01 -2.46 -13.83
N LEU A 320 16.12 -1.19 -14.30
CA LEU A 320 15.61 -0.04 -13.57
C LEU A 320 14.11 -0.15 -13.32
N PHE A 321 13.34 -0.52 -14.35
CA PHE A 321 11.90 -0.68 -14.23
C PHE A 321 11.53 -1.76 -13.20
N GLN A 322 12.13 -2.97 -13.29
CA GLN A 322 11.81 -4.07 -12.38
C GLN A 322 12.31 -3.81 -10.95
N VAL A 323 13.43 -3.13 -10.77
CA VAL A 323 13.89 -2.71 -9.44
C VAL A 323 12.97 -1.62 -8.87
N ALA A 324 12.60 -0.62 -9.66
CA ALA A 324 11.69 0.43 -9.23
C ALA A 324 10.35 -0.17 -8.80
N THR A 325 9.74 -1.03 -9.63
CA THR A 325 8.45 -1.65 -9.34
C THR A 325 8.49 -2.55 -8.10
N ALA A 326 9.54 -3.36 -7.93
CA ALA A 326 9.69 -4.25 -6.78
C ALA A 326 9.98 -3.48 -5.49
N HIS A 327 10.87 -2.48 -5.55
CA HIS A 327 11.31 -1.73 -4.38
C HIS A 327 10.28 -0.71 -3.88
N THR A 328 9.48 -0.13 -4.80
CA THR A 328 8.35 0.72 -4.42
C THR A 328 7.07 -0.06 -4.17
N SER A 329 7.11 -1.39 -4.30
CA SER A 329 5.93 -2.26 -4.21
C SER A 329 4.80 -1.85 -5.18
N CYS A 330 5.15 -1.38 -6.38
CA CYS A 330 4.15 -0.97 -7.36
C CYS A 330 3.52 -2.17 -8.07
N GLY A 331 4.34 -3.11 -8.60
CA GLY A 331 3.85 -4.34 -9.22
C GLY A 331 3.66 -4.30 -10.74
N PHE A 332 3.90 -3.18 -11.42
CA PHE A 332 3.90 -3.15 -12.88
C PHE A 332 5.01 -4.01 -13.47
N THR A 333 4.77 -4.52 -14.67
CA THR A 333 5.72 -5.36 -15.40
C THR A 333 6.01 -4.79 -16.77
N SER A 334 7.29 -4.77 -17.14
CA SER A 334 7.74 -4.42 -18.50
C SER A 334 8.38 -5.59 -19.21
N ASP A 335 8.62 -6.69 -18.48
CA ASP A 335 9.28 -7.89 -18.98
C ASP A 335 9.01 -9.10 -18.07
N ASP A 336 9.16 -10.32 -18.58
CA ASP A 336 9.05 -11.53 -17.77
C ASP A 336 10.40 -11.89 -17.13
N TYR A 337 10.60 -11.44 -15.89
CA TYR A 337 11.82 -11.73 -15.14
C TYR A 337 11.96 -13.22 -14.74
N ASN A 338 10.96 -14.08 -14.94
CA ASN A 338 11.12 -15.52 -14.76
C ASN A 338 12.14 -16.10 -15.74
N LEU A 339 12.30 -15.45 -16.90
CA LEU A 339 13.28 -15.84 -17.91
C LEU A 339 14.69 -15.30 -17.63
N TRP A 340 14.83 -14.42 -16.63
CA TRP A 340 16.12 -13.84 -16.28
C TRP A 340 17.00 -14.79 -15.46
N PRO A 341 18.31 -14.53 -15.37
CA PRO A 341 19.20 -15.34 -14.53
C PRO A 341 18.69 -15.44 -13.10
N PRO A 342 18.70 -16.64 -12.45
CA PRO A 342 18.09 -16.83 -11.12
C PRO A 342 18.64 -15.93 -10.01
N CYS A 343 19.88 -15.44 -10.14
CA CYS A 343 20.45 -14.49 -9.19
C CYS A 343 19.66 -13.19 -9.11
N THR A 344 19.03 -12.75 -10.22
CA THR A 344 18.22 -11.53 -10.27
C THR A 344 16.93 -11.68 -9.46
N TRP A 345 16.36 -12.89 -9.37
CA TRP A 345 15.15 -13.17 -8.59
C TRP A 345 15.37 -12.89 -7.09
N MET A 346 16.52 -13.29 -6.54
CA MET A 346 16.84 -13.03 -5.14
C MET A 346 17.00 -11.54 -4.86
N LEU A 347 17.56 -10.79 -5.82
CA LEU A 347 17.69 -9.33 -5.71
C LEU A 347 16.31 -8.64 -5.77
N LEU A 348 15.41 -9.12 -6.63
CA LEU A 348 14.04 -8.62 -6.71
C LEU A 348 13.24 -8.96 -5.44
N ILE A 349 13.36 -10.18 -4.89
CA ILE A 349 12.74 -10.55 -3.61
C ILE A 349 13.25 -9.64 -2.48
N PHE A 350 14.54 -9.35 -2.44
CA PHE A 350 15.09 -8.40 -1.46
C PHE A 350 14.50 -6.99 -1.64
N ALA A 351 14.32 -6.53 -2.88
CA ALA A 351 13.66 -5.26 -3.18
C ALA A 351 12.20 -5.25 -2.70
N MET A 352 11.42 -6.33 -2.96
CA MET A 352 10.03 -6.49 -2.51
C MET A 352 9.89 -6.41 -0.98
N ILE A 353 10.82 -7.04 -0.24
CA ILE A 353 10.83 -6.98 1.23
C ILE A 353 11.19 -5.57 1.73
N SER A 354 12.13 -4.92 1.07
CA SER A 354 12.68 -3.63 1.52
C SER A 354 11.63 -2.52 1.55
N GLY A 355 10.82 -2.41 0.51
CA GLY A 355 9.80 -1.37 0.38
C GLY A 355 10.39 0.04 0.16
N GLY A 356 9.55 1.06 0.00
CA GLY A 356 9.95 2.46 -0.16
C GLY A 356 10.26 3.18 1.16
N CYS A 357 10.27 4.52 1.12
CA CYS A 357 10.47 5.34 2.31
C CYS A 357 9.24 5.32 3.24
N THR A 358 9.47 5.55 4.52
CA THR A 358 8.41 5.78 5.50
C THR A 358 7.59 7.01 5.11
N GLY A 359 6.26 6.92 5.16
CA GLY A 359 5.37 8.01 4.74
C GLY A 359 5.23 8.15 3.21
N SER A 360 5.58 7.09 2.45
CA SER A 360 5.22 6.90 1.04
C SER A 360 4.02 5.97 0.91
N THR A 361 3.49 5.85 -0.31
CA THR A 361 2.38 4.92 -0.63
C THR A 361 2.81 3.45 -0.67
N SER A 362 4.12 3.15 -0.76
CA SER A 362 4.65 1.80 -0.91
C SER A 362 4.40 0.90 0.31
N GLY A 363 4.37 -0.41 0.09
CA GLY A 363 4.35 -1.44 1.13
C GLY A 363 5.73 -1.83 1.67
N GLY A 364 5.89 -3.07 2.13
CA GLY A 364 7.14 -3.65 2.63
C GLY A 364 7.55 -3.17 4.01
N VAL A 365 8.78 -3.53 4.41
CA VAL A 365 9.37 -3.23 5.73
C VAL A 365 9.65 -1.75 5.94
N LYS A 366 9.83 -0.99 4.88
CA LYS A 366 10.25 0.43 4.81
C LYS A 366 11.74 0.64 5.07
N ASN A 367 12.32 1.51 4.24
CA ASN A 367 13.78 1.78 4.26
C ASN A 367 14.28 2.35 5.59
N MET A 368 13.49 3.14 6.32
CA MET A 368 13.86 3.67 7.63
C MET A 368 14.15 2.55 8.63
N ARG A 369 13.31 1.50 8.65
CA ARG A 369 13.52 0.37 9.56
C ARG A 369 14.78 -0.41 9.20
N LEU A 370 15.03 -0.65 7.91
CA LEU A 370 16.25 -1.30 7.45
C LEU A 370 17.51 -0.49 7.79
N LEU A 371 17.45 0.84 7.64
CA LEU A 371 18.55 1.73 8.03
C LEU A 371 18.86 1.64 9.53
N ILE A 372 17.82 1.61 10.38
CA ILE A 372 17.97 1.47 11.84
C ILE A 372 18.57 0.09 12.17
N ILE A 373 18.09 -0.99 11.55
CA ILE A 373 18.61 -2.35 11.74
C ILE A 373 20.08 -2.41 11.35
N ALA A 374 20.45 -1.90 10.16
CA ALA A 374 21.82 -1.91 9.68
C ALA A 374 22.79 -1.13 10.61
N ARG A 375 22.33 0.03 11.14
CA ARG A 375 23.12 0.82 12.12
C ARG A 375 23.25 0.11 13.46
N ASN A 376 22.20 -0.53 13.94
CA ASN A 376 22.25 -1.34 15.14
C ASN A 376 23.26 -2.49 15.01
N ILE A 377 23.19 -3.26 13.92
CA ILE A 377 24.14 -4.35 13.65
C ILE A 377 25.57 -3.82 13.66
N ARG A 378 25.83 -2.72 12.93
CA ARG A 378 27.16 -2.09 12.92
C ARG A 378 27.61 -1.65 14.33
N ASN A 379 26.70 -1.09 15.14
CA ASN A 379 27.02 -0.65 16.49
C ASN A 379 27.30 -1.84 17.41
N GLN A 380 26.57 -2.97 17.26
CA GLN A 380 26.83 -4.20 18.01
C GLN A 380 28.24 -4.75 17.74
N PHE A 381 28.66 -4.82 16.48
CA PHE A 381 30.04 -5.22 16.16
C PHE A 381 31.08 -4.30 16.81
N LYS A 382 30.84 -2.99 16.80
CA LYS A 382 31.74 -2.03 17.47
C LYS A 382 31.74 -2.22 18.98
N GLN A 383 30.59 -2.51 19.59
CA GLN A 383 30.46 -2.71 21.03
C GLN A 383 31.13 -4.01 21.47
N MET A 384 31.16 -5.07 20.64
CA MET A 384 31.94 -6.29 20.90
C MET A 384 33.44 -5.99 20.99
N LEU A 385 33.95 -5.07 20.18
CA LEU A 385 35.35 -4.64 20.22
C LEU A 385 35.64 -3.66 21.36
N HIS A 386 34.63 -2.82 21.70
CA HIS A 386 34.74 -1.78 22.72
C HIS A 386 33.55 -1.86 23.69
N PRO A 387 33.55 -2.82 24.66
CA PRO A 387 32.37 -3.10 25.50
C PRO A 387 31.83 -1.93 26.32
N ARG A 388 32.69 -0.94 26.64
CA ARG A 388 32.32 0.25 27.42
C ARG A 388 31.80 1.41 26.53
N ALA A 389 31.81 1.28 25.20
CA ALA A 389 31.39 2.34 24.31
C ALA A 389 29.87 2.50 24.30
N VAL A 390 29.38 3.71 24.52
CA VAL A 390 27.96 4.09 24.36
C VAL A 390 27.76 4.54 22.92
N LEU A 391 27.13 3.69 22.10
CA LEU A 391 26.95 3.87 20.67
C LEU A 391 25.46 4.06 20.32
N PRO A 392 24.91 5.29 20.46
CA PRO A 392 23.52 5.52 20.10
C PRO A 392 23.31 5.42 18.59
N VAL A 393 22.18 4.81 18.16
CA VAL A 393 21.74 4.87 16.78
C VAL A 393 21.23 6.28 16.51
N ARG A 394 21.72 6.91 15.44
CA ARG A 394 21.28 8.24 15.01
C ARG A 394 20.76 8.17 13.59
N VAL A 395 19.69 8.89 13.29
CA VAL A 395 19.14 9.08 11.94
C VAL A 395 18.85 10.57 11.76
N ASN A 396 19.28 11.14 10.64
CA ASN A 396 19.21 12.59 10.39
C ASN A 396 19.80 13.45 11.54
N GLY A 397 20.85 12.94 12.20
CA GLY A 397 21.47 13.60 13.35
C GLY A 397 20.72 13.41 14.68
N ILE A 398 19.51 12.84 14.70
CA ILE A 398 18.68 12.63 15.89
C ILE A 398 18.93 11.22 16.45
N CYS A 399 19.10 11.14 17.77
CA CYS A 399 19.22 9.85 18.45
C CYS A 399 17.89 9.09 18.43
N VAL A 400 17.91 7.85 17.97
CA VAL A 400 16.77 6.94 18.01
C VAL A 400 16.65 6.36 19.41
N PRO A 401 15.50 6.52 20.10
CA PRO A 401 15.29 5.92 21.42
C PRO A 401 15.43 4.40 21.38
N VAL A 402 15.96 3.81 22.45
CA VAL A 402 16.14 2.34 22.56
C VAL A 402 14.81 1.61 22.39
N ARG A 403 13.72 2.15 22.95
CA ARG A 403 12.38 1.60 22.80
C ARG A 403 11.93 1.54 21.33
N THR A 404 12.17 2.59 20.56
CA THR A 404 11.86 2.64 19.12
C THR A 404 12.68 1.61 18.34
N SER A 405 13.97 1.50 18.67
CA SER A 405 14.83 0.48 18.07
C SER A 405 14.34 -0.94 18.36
N ALA A 406 13.95 -1.23 19.60
CA ALA A 406 13.34 -2.51 19.97
C ALA A 406 12.06 -2.80 19.20
N THR A 407 11.16 -1.79 19.05
CA THR A 407 9.94 -1.93 18.23
C THR A 407 10.25 -2.28 16.78
N VAL A 408 11.30 -1.69 16.18
CA VAL A 408 11.73 -2.00 14.81
C VAL A 408 12.18 -3.46 14.69
N PHE A 409 12.96 -3.98 15.63
CA PHE A 409 13.35 -5.39 15.63
C PHE A 409 12.16 -6.33 15.83
N THR A 410 11.24 -5.99 16.74
CA THR A 410 10.00 -6.76 16.95
C THR A 410 9.15 -6.79 15.68
N PHE A 411 9.00 -5.65 15.01
CA PHE A 411 8.30 -5.56 13.73
C PHE A 411 8.93 -6.48 12.69
N PHE A 412 10.25 -6.40 12.49
CA PHE A 412 10.95 -7.20 11.51
C PHE A 412 10.86 -8.70 11.81
N GLY A 413 11.02 -9.09 13.07
CA GLY A 413 10.85 -10.48 13.51
C GLY A 413 9.42 -10.99 13.26
N THR A 414 8.40 -10.19 13.60
CA THR A 414 6.99 -10.54 13.34
C THR A 414 6.70 -10.64 11.84
N TYR A 415 7.28 -9.74 11.02
CA TYR A 415 7.16 -9.77 9.57
C TYR A 415 7.68 -11.11 9.00
N LEU A 416 8.85 -11.56 9.43
CA LEU A 416 9.43 -12.84 9.01
C LEU A 416 8.59 -14.04 9.49
N ILE A 417 8.04 -13.98 10.70
CA ILE A 417 7.14 -15.02 11.23
C ILE A 417 5.86 -15.09 10.37
N CYS A 418 5.26 -13.95 10.01
CA CYS A 418 4.09 -13.92 9.13
C CYS A 418 4.38 -14.52 7.76
N ILE A 419 5.56 -14.20 7.16
CA ILE A 419 5.99 -14.84 5.90
C ILE A 419 6.08 -16.35 6.08
N PHE A 420 6.74 -16.82 7.12
CA PHE A 420 6.96 -18.26 7.34
C PHE A 420 5.65 -19.02 7.55
N ILE A 421 4.74 -18.47 8.36
CA ILE A 421 3.41 -19.05 8.59
C ILE A 421 2.60 -19.07 7.29
N GLY A 422 2.53 -17.94 6.58
CA GLY A 422 1.82 -17.84 5.30
C GLY A 422 2.35 -18.83 4.27
N TRP A 423 3.67 -18.97 4.18
CA TRP A 423 4.34 -19.92 3.29
C TRP A 423 3.92 -21.36 3.56
N ILE A 424 3.96 -21.80 4.84
CA ILE A 424 3.50 -23.15 5.23
C ILE A 424 2.02 -23.34 4.87
N LEU A 425 1.16 -22.37 5.18
CA LEU A 425 -0.27 -22.45 4.90
C LEU A 425 -0.56 -22.62 3.41
N LEU A 426 0.16 -21.89 2.53
CA LEU A 426 -0.01 -22.03 1.08
C LEU A 426 0.47 -23.40 0.58
N MET A 427 1.59 -23.90 1.10
CA MET A 427 2.03 -25.26 0.78
C MET A 427 1.01 -26.32 1.20
N CYS A 428 0.36 -26.14 2.34
CA CYS A 428 -0.77 -27.01 2.77
C CYS A 428 -1.96 -26.93 1.82
N CYS A 429 -2.13 -25.81 1.10
CA CYS A 429 -3.15 -25.69 0.03
C CYS A 429 -2.71 -26.32 -1.30
N GLY A 430 -1.52 -26.94 -1.39
CA GLY A 430 -1.01 -27.59 -2.60
C GLY A 430 -0.27 -26.68 -3.57
N VAL A 431 0.09 -25.46 -3.17
CA VAL A 431 0.88 -24.53 -4.00
C VAL A 431 2.36 -24.91 -3.93
N GLY A 432 3.09 -24.83 -5.05
CA GLY A 432 4.52 -25.17 -5.15
C GLY A 432 5.40 -24.33 -4.20
N LEU A 433 6.62 -24.83 -3.91
CA LEU A 433 7.52 -24.22 -2.93
C LEU A 433 7.92 -22.78 -3.29
N THR A 434 8.34 -22.55 -4.54
CA THR A 434 8.80 -21.24 -5.03
C THR A 434 7.62 -20.27 -5.15
N GLU A 435 6.52 -20.77 -5.69
CA GLU A 435 5.27 -20.03 -5.88
C GLU A 435 4.70 -19.58 -4.54
N SER A 436 4.61 -20.49 -3.56
CA SER A 436 4.10 -20.17 -2.21
C SER A 436 4.96 -19.11 -1.53
N MET A 437 6.29 -19.24 -1.58
CA MET A 437 7.20 -18.27 -0.96
C MET A 437 7.05 -16.90 -1.60
N SER A 438 7.10 -16.84 -2.93
CA SER A 438 7.08 -15.57 -3.65
C SER A 438 5.73 -14.85 -3.55
N THR A 439 4.60 -15.58 -3.64
CA THR A 439 3.27 -14.99 -3.51
C THR A 439 2.99 -14.47 -2.09
N VAL A 440 3.49 -15.16 -1.05
CA VAL A 440 3.40 -14.67 0.34
C VAL A 440 4.23 -13.40 0.53
N ILE A 441 5.48 -13.38 0.05
CA ILE A 441 6.34 -12.18 0.15
C ILE A 441 5.71 -11.01 -0.61
N SER A 442 5.21 -11.28 -1.82
CA SER A 442 4.52 -10.27 -2.63
C SER A 442 3.26 -9.75 -1.95
N SER A 443 2.45 -10.62 -1.34
CA SER A 443 1.21 -10.22 -0.66
C SER A 443 1.48 -9.40 0.60
N ILE A 444 2.37 -9.83 1.49
CA ILE A 444 2.68 -9.07 2.71
C ILE A 444 3.50 -7.81 2.43
N GLY A 445 4.26 -7.80 1.33
CA GLY A 445 4.97 -6.63 0.81
C GLY A 445 4.07 -5.68 0.02
N ASN A 446 2.84 -6.09 -0.33
CA ASN A 446 1.91 -5.40 -1.22
C ASN A 446 2.55 -5.03 -2.57
N VAL A 447 3.15 -6.01 -3.26
CA VAL A 447 3.93 -5.80 -4.50
C VAL A 447 3.17 -6.23 -5.76
N GLY A 448 2.44 -7.36 -5.71
CA GLY A 448 1.64 -7.89 -6.82
C GLY A 448 2.22 -9.16 -7.44
N PRO A 449 3.18 -9.08 -8.36
CA PRO A 449 3.68 -10.27 -9.03
C PRO A 449 4.55 -11.14 -8.11
N GLY A 450 4.49 -12.47 -8.34
CA GLY A 450 5.33 -13.47 -7.70
C GLY A 450 6.41 -14.01 -8.62
N LEU A 451 6.78 -15.30 -8.43
CA LEU A 451 7.69 -16.05 -9.28
C LEU A 451 7.00 -17.32 -9.79
N GLY A 452 7.56 -17.92 -10.82
CA GLY A 452 7.06 -19.16 -11.40
C GLY A 452 5.69 -18.97 -12.06
N ALA A 453 4.76 -19.85 -11.75
CA ALA A 453 3.39 -19.82 -12.31
C ALA A 453 2.56 -18.58 -11.94
N PHE A 454 2.98 -17.80 -10.95
CA PHE A 454 2.35 -16.55 -10.50
C PHE A 454 3.26 -15.33 -10.72
N GLY A 455 4.14 -15.45 -11.71
CA GLY A 455 5.07 -14.40 -12.12
C GLY A 455 4.40 -13.25 -12.90
N PRO A 456 5.21 -12.34 -13.47
CA PRO A 456 4.73 -11.09 -14.05
C PRO A 456 3.84 -11.26 -15.30
N ALA A 457 3.94 -12.38 -15.98
CA ALA A 457 3.15 -12.69 -17.19
C ALA A 457 1.84 -13.45 -16.89
N PHE A 458 1.61 -13.85 -15.63
CA PHE A 458 0.52 -14.75 -15.25
C PHE A 458 -0.40 -14.11 -14.20
N SER A 459 -1.68 -14.51 -14.25
CA SER A 459 -2.66 -14.17 -13.20
C SER A 459 -2.58 -15.16 -12.03
N TRP A 460 -3.25 -14.82 -10.94
CA TRP A 460 -3.37 -15.69 -9.76
C TRP A 460 -4.69 -16.49 -9.76
N ALA A 461 -5.38 -16.57 -10.91
CA ALA A 461 -6.65 -17.30 -11.07
C ALA A 461 -6.55 -18.77 -10.64
N ALA A 462 -5.43 -19.43 -10.98
CA ALA A 462 -5.20 -20.85 -10.70
C ALA A 462 -4.98 -21.19 -9.21
N LEU A 463 -4.91 -20.19 -8.31
CA LEU A 463 -4.79 -20.44 -6.88
C LEU A 463 -6.07 -21.07 -6.30
N PRO A 464 -5.96 -22.02 -5.37
CA PRO A 464 -7.10 -22.51 -4.60
C PRO A 464 -7.79 -21.39 -3.81
N ASP A 465 -9.11 -21.45 -3.62
CA ASP A 465 -9.87 -20.44 -2.88
C ASP A 465 -9.31 -20.18 -1.47
N ALA A 466 -8.95 -21.24 -0.75
CA ALA A 466 -8.32 -21.12 0.57
C ALA A 466 -7.03 -20.29 0.52
N ALA A 467 -6.20 -20.47 -0.52
CA ALA A 467 -4.97 -19.68 -0.70
C ALA A 467 -5.29 -18.21 -0.97
N LYS A 468 -6.34 -17.90 -1.77
CA LYS A 468 -6.78 -16.52 -2.04
C LYS A 468 -7.21 -15.79 -0.77
N TRP A 469 -7.94 -16.46 0.13
CA TRP A 469 -8.32 -15.89 1.44
C TRP A 469 -7.11 -15.64 2.35
N ILE A 470 -6.16 -16.60 2.42
CA ILE A 470 -4.92 -16.45 3.19
C ILE A 470 -4.11 -15.25 2.68
N LEU A 471 -3.94 -15.15 1.35
CA LEU A 471 -3.18 -14.06 0.72
C LEU A 471 -3.88 -12.71 0.92
N SER A 472 -5.21 -12.65 0.80
CA SER A 472 -5.99 -11.44 1.10
C SER A 472 -5.79 -10.96 2.55
N ALA A 473 -5.73 -11.89 3.50
CA ALA A 473 -5.41 -11.55 4.89
C ALA A 473 -3.97 -11.04 5.04
N LEU A 474 -3.00 -11.65 4.34
CA LEU A 474 -1.60 -11.19 4.34
C LEU A 474 -1.43 -9.81 3.70
N MET A 475 -2.15 -9.51 2.60
CA MET A 475 -2.18 -8.19 1.99
C MET A 475 -2.66 -7.13 2.99
N LEU A 476 -3.72 -7.43 3.73
CA LEU A 476 -4.25 -6.54 4.75
C LEU A 476 -3.28 -6.36 5.93
N ILE A 477 -2.65 -7.45 6.40
CA ILE A 477 -1.63 -7.42 7.46
C ILE A 477 -0.43 -6.55 7.03
N GLY A 478 0.04 -6.72 5.80
CA GLY A 478 1.12 -5.91 5.23
C GLY A 478 0.77 -4.43 5.18
N ARG A 479 -0.41 -4.11 4.64
CA ARG A 479 -0.87 -2.73 4.47
C ARG A 479 -1.06 -1.98 5.78
N LEU A 480 -1.56 -2.65 6.82
CA LEU A 480 -1.75 -2.09 8.17
C LEU A 480 -0.49 -2.18 9.04
N GLU A 481 0.66 -2.40 8.43
CA GLU A 481 1.95 -2.47 9.11
C GLU A 481 1.94 -3.48 10.27
N ILE A 482 1.37 -4.65 10.08
CA ILE A 482 1.32 -5.82 10.96
C ILE A 482 0.61 -5.55 12.28
N PHE A 483 1.13 -4.59 13.09
CA PHE A 483 0.58 -4.32 14.43
C PHE A 483 -0.85 -3.79 14.38
N GLY A 484 -1.23 -3.07 13.32
CA GLY A 484 -2.58 -2.51 13.16
C GLY A 484 -3.68 -3.56 13.29
N ILE A 485 -3.47 -4.73 12.66
CA ILE A 485 -4.46 -5.81 12.68
C ILE A 485 -4.18 -6.87 13.76
N LEU A 486 -2.91 -7.23 14.01
CA LEU A 486 -2.59 -8.25 15.00
C LEU A 486 -3.00 -7.87 16.42
N LEU A 487 -3.03 -6.57 16.75
CA LEU A 487 -3.53 -6.09 18.03
C LEU A 487 -5.00 -6.45 18.27
N LEU A 488 -5.82 -6.55 17.22
CA LEU A 488 -7.22 -6.95 17.35
C LEU A 488 -7.38 -8.40 17.84
N PHE A 489 -6.41 -9.27 17.57
CA PHE A 489 -6.40 -10.66 18.03
C PHE A 489 -5.79 -10.83 19.43
N TYR A 490 -5.17 -9.77 19.97
CA TYR A 490 -4.59 -9.82 21.32
C TYR A 490 -5.67 -9.65 22.39
N ARG A 491 -5.77 -10.60 23.33
CA ARG A 491 -6.80 -10.59 24.38
C ARG A 491 -6.84 -9.32 25.24
N GLY A 492 -5.66 -8.76 25.55
CA GLY A 492 -5.55 -7.52 26.33
C GLY A 492 -6.06 -6.27 25.61
N TYR A 493 -6.31 -6.37 24.26
CA TYR A 493 -6.96 -5.29 23.53
C TYR A 493 -8.43 -5.08 23.90
N TRP A 494 -9.14 -6.18 24.22
CA TRP A 494 -10.57 -6.19 24.51
C TRP A 494 -10.88 -6.16 26.01
N LYS A 495 -9.88 -6.42 26.87
CA LYS A 495 -10.01 -6.43 28.33
C LYS A 495 -9.26 -5.24 28.93
N ASP A 496 -9.79 -4.67 30.00
CA ASP A 496 -9.07 -3.78 30.88
C ASP A 496 -8.20 -4.64 31.82
N GLU A 497 -6.87 -4.54 31.67
CA GLU A 497 -5.92 -4.99 32.68
C GLU A 497 -5.58 -3.86 33.64
#